data_a303cd029c94dc9a3e3b83d9cf6e7813
#
_entry.id   a303cd029c94dc9a3e3b83d9cf6e7813
#
_cell.length_a   1.000
_cell.length_b   1.000
_cell.length_c   1.000
_cell.angle_alpha   90.00
_cell.angle_beta   90.00
_cell.angle_gamma   90.00
#
_symmetry.space_group_name_H-M   'P 1'
#
loop_
_entity.id
_entity.type
_entity.pdbx_description
1 polymer ?
#
loop_
_entity_poly.entity_id
_entity_poly.type
_entity_poly.pdbx_seq_one_letter_code
_entity_poly.pdbx_strand_id
1 'polypeptide(L)'
;MNDKVKVLHTEWSDGWGGQEIRIIGEMIAIRDTGLEVFLACRSHSVIKQKAKENNIKVFTLPFNGNSDLRTLFALKKIIKKYDINIVNTHSGKDTWVGGLAAKLSGVKFIRTRHLSNHIRSSRTNFINELADYIFTTGESVRMNMIRYNRIRPGKIQSI
;
A
#
# COMPACT_ATOMS: atom_id res chain seq x y z
N MET A 1 -11.50 -25.21 -5.85
CA MET A 1 -11.89 -24.08 -4.97
C MET A 1 -11.31 -22.81 -5.58
N ASN A 2 -12.13 -21.85 -5.87
CA ASN A 2 -11.60 -20.55 -6.34
C ASN A 2 -11.10 -19.80 -5.11
N ASP A 3 -9.81 -19.91 -4.82
CA ASP A 3 -9.20 -19.14 -3.74
C ASP A 3 -9.30 -17.65 -4.11
N LYS A 4 -10.08 -16.91 -3.34
CA LYS A 4 -10.24 -15.47 -3.56
C LYS A 4 -8.91 -14.77 -3.41
N VAL A 5 -8.59 -13.88 -4.34
CA VAL A 5 -7.42 -13.02 -4.22
C VAL A 5 -7.56 -12.13 -2.99
N LYS A 6 -6.49 -12.07 -2.20
CA LYS A 6 -6.42 -11.35 -0.92
C LYS A 6 -5.45 -10.18 -1.02
N VAL A 7 -5.97 -8.98 -0.74
CA VAL A 7 -5.23 -7.72 -0.84
C VAL A 7 -5.05 -7.12 0.55
N LEU A 8 -3.81 -6.89 0.96
CA LEU A 8 -3.46 -6.16 2.17
C LEU A 8 -3.08 -4.72 1.81
N HIS A 9 -3.89 -3.77 2.26
CA HIS A 9 -3.56 -2.36 2.18
C HIS A 9 -2.74 -1.94 3.41
N THR A 10 -1.75 -1.05 3.23
CA THR A 10 -0.98 -0.48 4.34
C THR A 10 -1.12 1.03 4.35
N GLU A 11 -1.26 1.64 5.53
CA GLU A 11 -1.31 3.10 5.68
C GLU A 11 -0.64 3.52 6.99
N TRP A 12 0.25 4.50 6.88
CA TRP A 12 0.99 5.05 8.02
C TRP A 12 0.29 6.25 8.67
N SER A 13 -0.51 7.02 7.91
CA SER A 13 -1.12 8.27 8.38
C SER A 13 -2.06 8.05 9.58
N ASP A 14 -2.03 8.97 10.53
CA ASP A 14 -2.97 8.99 11.65
C ASP A 14 -4.21 9.85 11.37
N GLY A 15 -4.12 10.70 10.33
CA GLY A 15 -5.15 11.67 9.96
C GLY A 15 -6.36 11.06 9.26
N TRP A 16 -7.24 11.94 8.86
CA TRP A 16 -8.39 11.61 8.03
C TRP A 16 -8.56 12.71 6.97
N GLY A 17 -8.20 12.41 5.75
CA GLY A 17 -8.25 13.33 4.62
C GLY A 17 -8.58 12.62 3.32
N GLY A 18 -8.36 13.28 2.21
CA GLY A 18 -8.69 12.75 0.89
C GLY A 18 -8.02 11.42 0.57
N GLN A 19 -6.79 11.20 1.04
CA GLN A 19 -6.07 9.94 0.85
C GLN A 19 -6.77 8.78 1.58
N GLU A 20 -7.06 8.93 2.86
CA GLU A 20 -7.65 7.88 3.68
C GLU A 20 -9.09 7.56 3.25
N ILE A 21 -9.87 8.59 2.87
CA ILE A 21 -11.23 8.43 2.31
C ILE A 21 -11.15 7.59 1.02
N ARG A 22 -10.20 7.90 0.14
CA ARG A 22 -10.01 7.16 -1.11
C ARG A 22 -9.57 5.71 -0.85
N ILE A 23 -8.68 5.47 0.11
CA ILE A 23 -8.24 4.11 0.47
C ILE A 23 -9.44 3.26 0.91
N ILE A 24 -10.28 3.77 1.80
CA ILE A 24 -11.47 3.05 2.24
C ILE A 24 -12.43 2.79 1.07
N GLY A 25 -12.69 3.80 0.23
CA GLY A 25 -13.52 3.65 -0.97
C GLY A 25 -12.99 2.58 -1.93
N GLU A 26 -11.68 2.58 -2.19
CA GLU A 26 -11.00 1.57 -3.00
C GLU A 26 -11.14 0.17 -2.41
N MET A 27 -10.92 0.01 -1.11
CA MET A 27 -11.06 -1.28 -0.42
C MET A 27 -12.49 -1.81 -0.51
N ILE A 28 -13.50 -0.96 -0.34
CA ILE A 28 -14.92 -1.34 -0.49
C ILE A 28 -15.18 -1.78 -1.92
N ALA A 29 -14.77 -1.00 -2.92
CA ALA A 29 -14.96 -1.32 -4.32
C ALA A 29 -14.30 -2.65 -4.70
N ILE A 30 -13.06 -2.88 -4.27
CA ILE A 30 -12.33 -4.15 -4.51
C ILE A 30 -13.07 -5.32 -3.86
N ARG A 31 -13.51 -5.19 -2.61
CA ARG A 31 -14.28 -6.22 -1.91
C ARG A 31 -15.58 -6.56 -2.66
N ASP A 32 -16.27 -5.56 -3.18
CA ASP A 32 -17.54 -5.74 -3.89
C ASP A 32 -17.36 -6.48 -5.24
N THR A 33 -16.12 -6.55 -5.75
CA THR A 33 -15.78 -7.44 -6.89
C THR A 33 -15.53 -8.90 -6.47
N GLY A 34 -15.63 -9.21 -5.18
CA GLY A 34 -15.47 -10.57 -4.65
C GLY A 34 -14.08 -10.89 -4.09
N LEU A 35 -13.14 -9.94 -4.09
CA LEU A 35 -11.83 -10.09 -3.46
C LEU A 35 -11.91 -9.89 -1.94
N GLU A 36 -10.95 -10.44 -1.20
CA GLU A 36 -10.80 -10.16 0.22
C GLU A 36 -9.83 -8.99 0.45
N VAL A 37 -10.21 -8.07 1.34
CA VAL A 37 -9.38 -6.90 1.66
C VAL A 37 -9.07 -6.84 3.15
N PHE A 38 -7.84 -6.41 3.44
CA PHE A 38 -7.30 -6.25 4.79
C PHE A 38 -6.59 -4.91 4.89
N LEU A 39 -6.56 -4.32 6.08
CA LEU A 39 -5.82 -3.09 6.36
C LEU A 39 -4.77 -3.32 7.45
N ALA A 40 -3.54 -2.88 7.22
CA ALA A 40 -2.53 -2.71 8.26
C ALA A 40 -2.27 -1.21 8.46
N CYS A 41 -2.48 -0.71 9.67
CA CYS A 41 -2.33 0.71 10.00
C CYS A 41 -1.88 0.90 11.45
N ARG A 42 -1.64 2.15 11.84
CA ARG A 42 -1.27 2.47 13.23
C ARG A 42 -2.48 2.33 14.17
N SER A 43 -2.21 2.05 15.44
CA SER A 43 -3.25 1.73 16.44
C SER A 43 -4.22 2.88 16.71
N HIS A 44 -3.76 4.12 16.57
CA HIS A 44 -4.52 5.35 16.86
C HIS A 44 -4.97 6.11 15.59
N SER A 45 -4.76 5.54 14.41
CA SER A 45 -5.18 6.15 13.15
C SER A 45 -6.71 6.15 12.98
N VAL A 46 -7.26 7.22 12.40
CA VAL A 46 -8.70 7.32 12.12
C VAL A 46 -9.16 6.28 11.10
N ILE A 47 -8.31 5.96 10.12
CA ILE A 47 -8.62 4.95 9.10
C ILE A 47 -8.91 3.57 9.71
N LYS A 48 -8.31 3.24 10.86
CA LYS A 48 -8.59 1.99 11.60
C LYS A 48 -10.07 1.86 11.96
N GLN A 49 -10.64 2.93 12.52
CA GLN A 49 -12.04 2.93 12.91
C GLN A 49 -12.95 2.84 11.67
N LYS A 50 -12.65 3.62 10.63
CA LYS A 50 -13.41 3.62 9.38
C LYS A 50 -13.40 2.27 8.67
N ALA A 51 -12.26 1.59 8.67
CA ALA A 51 -12.18 0.23 8.14
C ALA A 51 -13.04 -0.77 8.93
N LYS A 52 -13.03 -0.69 10.26
CA LYS A 52 -13.88 -1.54 11.12
C LYS A 52 -15.38 -1.28 10.92
N GLU A 53 -15.79 -0.02 10.78
CA GLU A 53 -17.18 0.37 10.49
C GLU A 53 -17.68 -0.24 9.17
N ASN A 54 -16.76 -0.52 8.23
CA ASN A 54 -17.04 -1.16 6.95
C ASN A 54 -16.76 -2.68 6.95
N ASN A 55 -16.63 -3.31 8.12
CA ASN A 55 -16.35 -4.74 8.27
C ASN A 55 -15.04 -5.20 7.58
N ILE A 56 -14.06 -4.33 7.49
CA ILE A 56 -12.72 -4.64 6.98
C ILE A 56 -11.86 -5.09 8.15
N LYS A 57 -11.17 -6.22 8.00
CA LYS A 57 -10.24 -6.73 9.00
C LYS A 57 -9.00 -5.85 9.09
N VAL A 58 -8.67 -5.40 10.31
CA VAL A 58 -7.56 -4.47 10.57
C VAL A 58 -6.50 -5.13 11.43
N PHE A 59 -5.23 -4.93 11.04
CA PHE A 59 -4.04 -5.24 11.83
C PHE A 59 -3.38 -3.93 12.29
N THR A 60 -3.08 -3.81 13.57
CA THR A 60 -2.41 -2.61 14.09
C THR A 60 -0.93 -2.87 14.25
N LEU A 61 -0.11 -2.04 13.60
CA LEU A 61 1.35 -2.14 13.59
C LEU A 61 1.99 -0.79 13.89
N PRO A 62 3.23 -0.76 14.40
CA PRO A 62 3.87 0.50 14.81
C PRO A 62 4.09 1.49 13.67
N PHE A 63 4.58 1.06 12.51
CA PHE A 63 4.98 1.93 11.39
C PHE A 63 5.86 3.12 11.83
N ASN A 64 6.91 2.84 12.60
CA ASN A 64 7.80 3.87 13.16
C ASN A 64 8.68 4.57 12.13
N GLY A 65 8.79 4.05 10.91
CA GLY A 65 9.56 4.66 9.83
C GLY A 65 9.97 3.66 8.74
N ASN A 66 10.83 4.13 7.84
CA ASN A 66 11.24 3.37 6.65
C ASN A 66 12.04 2.09 6.99
N SER A 67 12.74 2.07 8.11
CA SER A 67 13.59 0.95 8.57
C SER A 67 13.00 0.20 9.77
N ASP A 68 11.70 0.26 9.97
CA ASP A 68 11.02 -0.42 11.08
C ASP A 68 10.95 -1.94 10.84
N LEU A 69 11.99 -2.64 11.30
CA LEU A 69 12.08 -4.10 11.19
C LEU A 69 10.97 -4.82 11.94
N ARG A 70 10.46 -4.26 13.04
CA ARG A 70 9.35 -4.85 13.79
C ARG A 70 8.09 -4.91 12.94
N THR A 71 7.74 -3.80 12.30
CA THR A 71 6.61 -3.75 11.35
C THR A 71 6.86 -4.65 10.13
N LEU A 72 8.08 -4.67 9.58
CA LEU A 72 8.45 -5.55 8.46
C LEU A 72 8.18 -7.03 8.77
N PHE A 73 8.69 -7.54 9.89
CA PHE A 73 8.49 -8.94 10.25
C PHE A 73 7.03 -9.26 10.62
N ALA A 74 6.31 -8.31 11.24
CA ALA A 74 4.90 -8.47 11.53
C ALA A 74 4.07 -8.57 10.23
N LEU A 75 4.35 -7.72 9.23
CA LEU A 75 3.73 -7.79 7.91
C LEU A 75 4.01 -9.14 7.22
N LYS A 76 5.25 -9.63 7.26
CA LYS A 76 5.59 -10.96 6.70
C LYS A 76 4.79 -12.09 7.37
N LYS A 77 4.61 -12.04 8.69
CA LYS A 77 3.76 -13.01 9.42
C LYS A 77 2.30 -12.92 8.98
N ILE A 78 1.76 -11.71 8.82
CA ILE A 78 0.40 -11.49 8.34
C ILE A 78 0.24 -12.04 6.92
N ILE A 79 1.14 -11.70 6.00
CA ILE A 79 1.14 -12.18 4.61
C ILE A 79 1.07 -13.70 4.57
N LYS A 80 1.94 -14.38 5.33
CA LYS A 80 1.96 -15.85 5.39
C LYS A 80 0.71 -16.45 6.05
N LYS A 81 0.28 -15.87 7.20
CA LYS A 81 -0.84 -16.42 7.99
C LYS A 81 -2.19 -16.31 7.27
N TYR A 82 -2.38 -15.27 6.49
CA TYR A 82 -3.66 -14.98 5.81
C TYR A 82 -3.60 -15.28 4.31
N ASP A 83 -2.50 -15.83 3.81
CA ASP A 83 -2.29 -16.13 2.38
C ASP A 83 -2.52 -14.90 1.49
N ILE A 84 -1.96 -13.76 1.90
CA ILE A 84 -2.07 -12.51 1.14
C ILE A 84 -1.35 -12.66 -0.20
N ASN A 85 -2.01 -12.25 -1.29
CA ASN A 85 -1.46 -12.32 -2.64
C ASN A 85 -0.84 -10.99 -3.09
N ILE A 86 -1.40 -9.87 -2.61
CA ILE A 86 -1.04 -8.52 -3.02
C ILE A 86 -0.91 -7.63 -1.78
N VAL A 87 0.17 -6.85 -1.71
CA VAL A 87 0.30 -5.73 -0.76
C VAL A 87 0.23 -4.43 -1.55
N ASN A 88 -0.73 -3.57 -1.21
CA ASN A 88 -0.88 -2.23 -1.77
C ASN A 88 -0.54 -1.18 -0.72
N THR A 89 0.50 -0.37 -0.99
CA THR A 89 1.00 0.66 -0.08
C THR A 89 0.57 2.05 -0.54
N HIS A 90 0.33 2.97 0.41
CA HIS A 90 -0.30 4.26 0.11
C HIS A 90 0.54 5.49 0.47
N SER A 91 1.25 5.51 1.58
CA SER A 91 2.11 6.63 1.98
C SER A 91 3.60 6.30 1.85
N GLY A 92 4.47 7.27 2.08
CA GLY A 92 5.91 7.07 1.89
C GLY A 92 6.53 6.09 2.89
N LYS A 93 6.14 6.17 4.16
CA LYS A 93 6.75 5.37 5.24
C LYS A 93 6.29 3.92 5.22
N ASP A 94 5.01 3.66 5.00
CA ASP A 94 4.51 2.29 4.87
C ASP A 94 4.97 1.61 3.58
N THR A 95 5.26 2.38 2.53
CA THR A 95 5.76 1.86 1.25
C THR A 95 7.10 1.11 1.41
N TRP A 96 8.00 1.61 2.25
CA TRP A 96 9.27 0.92 2.49
C TRP A 96 9.06 -0.43 3.17
N VAL A 97 8.41 -0.44 4.32
CA VAL A 97 8.24 -1.69 5.08
C VAL A 97 7.24 -2.64 4.41
N GLY A 98 6.15 -2.11 3.84
CA GLY A 98 5.14 -2.90 3.12
C GLY A 98 5.67 -3.49 1.82
N GLY A 99 6.36 -2.67 1.03
CA GLY A 99 6.96 -3.11 -0.24
C GLY A 99 8.06 -4.16 -0.03
N LEU A 100 8.95 -3.95 0.95
CA LEU A 100 9.97 -4.94 1.29
C LEU A 100 9.35 -6.23 1.84
N ALA A 101 8.32 -6.14 2.71
CA ALA A 101 7.63 -7.31 3.21
C ALA A 101 7.00 -8.13 2.08
N ALA A 102 6.36 -7.47 1.11
CA ALA A 102 5.80 -8.12 -0.07
C ALA A 102 6.88 -8.85 -0.88
N LYS A 103 7.95 -8.16 -1.24
CA LYS A 103 9.04 -8.73 -2.03
C LYS A 103 9.73 -9.90 -1.34
N LEU A 104 10.03 -9.78 -0.05
CA LEU A 104 10.64 -10.85 0.75
C LEU A 104 9.69 -12.03 1.00
N SER A 105 8.39 -11.84 0.82
CA SER A 105 7.37 -12.90 0.93
C SER A 105 6.97 -13.50 -0.42
N GLY A 106 7.51 -12.99 -1.54
CA GLY A 106 7.20 -13.47 -2.88
C GLY A 106 5.81 -13.12 -3.40
N VAL A 107 5.15 -12.12 -2.79
CA VAL A 107 3.81 -11.66 -3.22
C VAL A 107 3.91 -10.36 -4.02
N LYS A 108 2.83 -9.98 -4.73
CA LYS A 108 2.82 -8.77 -5.55
C LYS A 108 2.86 -7.51 -4.69
N PHE A 109 3.70 -6.57 -5.09
CA PHE A 109 3.81 -5.25 -4.49
C PHE A 109 3.19 -4.20 -5.42
N ILE A 110 2.11 -3.57 -4.97
CA ILE A 110 1.45 -2.44 -5.64
C ILE A 110 1.69 -1.18 -4.81
N ARG A 111 1.92 -0.08 -5.49
CA ARG A 111 2.03 1.25 -4.91
C ARG A 111 0.91 2.14 -5.44
N THR A 112 0.04 2.66 -4.58
CA THR A 112 -0.90 3.72 -4.94
C THR A 112 -0.39 5.07 -4.44
N ARG A 113 -0.09 5.98 -5.36
CA ARG A 113 0.47 7.29 -5.06
C ARG A 113 -0.62 8.36 -5.09
N HIS A 114 -0.89 8.97 -3.94
CA HIS A 114 -1.92 9.99 -3.77
C HIS A 114 -1.41 11.44 -3.89
N LEU A 115 -0.15 11.70 -3.55
CA LEU A 115 0.41 13.04 -3.47
C LEU A 115 1.16 13.42 -4.74
N SER A 116 1.01 14.67 -5.18
CA SER A 116 1.69 15.24 -6.34
C SER A 116 3.10 15.75 -6.07
N ASN A 117 3.51 15.84 -4.79
CA ASN A 117 4.84 16.31 -4.44
C ASN A 117 5.94 15.43 -5.07
N HIS A 118 7.01 16.07 -5.52
CA HIS A 118 8.10 15.40 -6.21
C HIS A 118 8.86 14.43 -5.28
N ILE A 119 9.09 13.19 -5.75
CA ILE A 119 9.97 12.23 -5.08
C ILE A 119 11.32 12.26 -5.79
N ARG A 120 12.40 12.49 -5.05
CA ARG A 120 13.75 12.36 -5.61
C ARG A 120 14.15 10.89 -5.63
N SER A 121 14.45 10.35 -6.81
CA SER A 121 15.07 9.04 -6.96
C SER A 121 16.56 9.12 -6.64
N SER A 122 17.06 8.13 -5.90
CA SER A 122 18.48 8.02 -5.56
C SER A 122 18.86 6.55 -5.36
N ARG A 123 20.14 6.26 -5.14
CA ARG A 123 20.58 4.89 -4.79
C ARG A 123 19.93 4.36 -3.51
N THR A 124 19.54 5.26 -2.60
CA THR A 124 18.89 4.92 -1.33
C THR A 124 17.38 5.09 -1.36
N ASN A 125 16.79 5.64 -2.42
CA ASN A 125 15.35 5.85 -2.55
C ASN A 125 14.82 5.16 -3.81
N PHE A 126 14.87 3.85 -3.80
CA PHE A 126 14.54 2.98 -4.92
C PHE A 126 13.25 2.16 -4.71
N ILE A 127 12.58 2.30 -3.58
CA ILE A 127 11.46 1.43 -3.21
C ILE A 127 10.33 1.42 -4.26
N ASN A 128 10.02 2.56 -4.88
CA ASN A 128 8.99 2.63 -5.90
C ASN A 128 9.35 1.83 -7.16
N GLU A 129 10.65 1.69 -7.47
CA GLU A 129 11.14 0.92 -8.62
C GLU A 129 10.93 -0.59 -8.43
N LEU A 130 10.83 -1.07 -7.18
CA LEU A 130 10.55 -2.46 -6.84
C LEU A 130 9.07 -2.83 -6.98
N ALA A 131 8.17 -1.86 -7.08
CA ALA A 131 6.75 -2.14 -7.26
C ALA A 131 6.52 -2.94 -8.56
N ASP A 132 5.65 -3.92 -8.48
CA ASP A 132 5.21 -4.67 -9.66
C ASP A 132 4.26 -3.81 -10.49
N TYR A 133 3.46 -2.95 -9.83
CA TYR A 133 2.59 -1.98 -10.50
C TYR A 133 2.38 -0.74 -9.62
N ILE A 134 2.11 0.40 -10.27
CA ILE A 134 1.88 1.68 -9.58
C ILE A 134 0.58 2.30 -10.11
N PHE A 135 -0.29 2.70 -9.18
CA PHE A 135 -1.42 3.58 -9.46
C PHE A 135 -1.12 5.00 -9.00
N THR A 136 -1.57 5.98 -9.76
CA THR A 136 -1.48 7.40 -9.39
C THR A 136 -2.85 8.05 -9.47
N THR A 137 -3.10 9.02 -8.61
CA THR A 137 -4.38 9.74 -8.56
C THR A 137 -4.48 10.89 -9.56
N GLY A 138 -3.55 10.97 -10.50
CA GLY A 138 -3.56 11.98 -11.54
C GLY A 138 -2.44 11.78 -12.56
N GLU A 139 -2.68 12.19 -13.80
CA GLU A 139 -1.75 12.01 -14.89
C GLU A 139 -0.43 12.78 -14.70
N SER A 140 -0.48 13.96 -14.07
CA SER A 140 0.72 14.72 -13.73
C SER A 140 1.65 13.96 -12.78
N VAL A 141 1.09 13.26 -11.80
CA VAL A 141 1.84 12.40 -10.87
C VAL A 141 2.47 11.24 -11.62
N ARG A 142 1.71 10.59 -12.50
CA ARG A 142 2.19 9.51 -13.36
C ARG A 142 3.38 9.95 -14.21
N MET A 143 3.24 11.06 -14.92
CA MET A 143 4.31 11.59 -15.79
C MET A 143 5.56 11.96 -15.01
N ASN A 144 5.42 12.55 -13.82
CA ASN A 144 6.54 12.86 -12.93
C ASN A 144 7.28 11.60 -12.47
N MET A 145 6.56 10.54 -12.13
CA MET A 145 7.17 9.27 -11.71
C MET A 145 7.92 8.58 -12.87
N ILE A 146 7.38 8.61 -14.07
CA ILE A 146 8.08 8.10 -15.27
C ILE A 146 9.36 8.90 -15.50
N ARG A 147 9.26 10.24 -15.49
CA ARG A 147 10.36 11.13 -15.84
C ARG A 147 11.48 11.16 -14.79
N TYR A 148 11.14 11.14 -13.51
CA TYR A 148 12.08 11.40 -12.42
C TYR A 148 12.34 10.21 -11.49
N ASN A 149 11.48 9.18 -11.48
CA ASN A 149 11.60 8.03 -10.61
C ASN A 149 11.93 6.72 -11.33
N ARG A 150 12.35 6.78 -12.59
CA ARG A 150 12.74 5.60 -13.39
C ARG A 150 11.65 4.53 -13.51
N ILE A 151 10.39 4.93 -13.44
CA ILE A 151 9.27 4.01 -13.57
C ILE A 151 8.98 3.77 -15.05
N ARG A 152 8.92 2.50 -15.44
CA ARG A 152 8.58 2.12 -16.81
C ARG A 152 7.11 2.46 -17.10
N PRO A 153 6.78 3.07 -18.28
CA PRO A 153 5.40 3.44 -18.60
C PRO A 153 4.39 2.30 -18.52
N GLY A 154 4.80 1.05 -18.81
CA GLY A 154 3.93 -0.13 -18.71
C GLY A 154 3.66 -0.63 -17.28
N LYS A 155 4.31 -0.05 -16.26
CA LYS A 155 4.13 -0.39 -14.84
C LYS A 155 3.31 0.63 -14.06
N ILE A 156 2.80 1.67 -14.69
CA ILE A 156 2.16 2.79 -14.00
C ILE A 156 0.94 3.29 -14.76
N GLN A 157 -0.13 3.51 -14.05
CA GLN A 157 -1.40 4.00 -14.59
C GLN A 157 -1.99 5.08 -13.68
N SER A 158 -2.61 6.09 -14.29
CA SER A 158 -3.43 7.07 -13.62
C SER A 158 -4.88 6.56 -13.50
N ILE A 159 -5.47 6.72 -12.32
CA ILE A 159 -6.85 6.33 -12.00
C ILE A 159 -7.64 7.50 -11.43
#